data_f849f5d9dfe78bfcbb7a2943f315c77b
#
_entry.id   f849f5d9dfe78bfcbb7a2943f315c77b
#
_cell.length_a   1.000
_cell.length_b   1.000
_cell.length_c   1.000
_cell.angle_alpha   90.00
_cell.angle_beta   90.00
_cell.angle_gamma   90.00
#
_symmetry.space_group_name_H-M   'P 1'
#
loop_
_entity.id
_entity.type
_entity.pdbx_description
1 polymer ?
#
loop_
_entity_poly.entity_id
_entity_poly.type
_entity_poly.pdbx_seq_one_letter_code
_entity_poly.pdbx_strand_id
1 'polypeptide(L)'
;MQILLACAKIMTDKVVCDVPTLTEPLFQKESNDIALFMSERSVEELTDMLNCKRNIAVENKLRFERFFDVQHRLPAILAYNGQAYKCLQSLSLSSSDLVYAQNHLWITSFLYGMLRPLDKISLY
;
A
#
# COMPACT_ATOMS: atom_id res chain seq x y z
N MET A 1 -10.80 -21.35 -0.22
CA MET A 1 -9.83 -20.99 -1.27
C MET A 1 -9.11 -19.72 -0.86
N GLN A 2 -7.80 -19.67 -1.03
CA GLN A 2 -6.99 -18.48 -0.79
C GLN A 2 -6.43 -17.98 -2.12
N ILE A 3 -6.41 -16.67 -2.30
CA ILE A 3 -5.95 -16.01 -3.53
C ILE A 3 -4.79 -15.09 -3.18
N LEU A 4 -3.72 -15.15 -3.97
CA LEU A 4 -2.58 -14.24 -3.86
C LEU A 4 -2.60 -13.27 -5.02
N LEU A 5 -2.49 -11.98 -4.72
CA LEU A 5 -2.45 -10.91 -5.70
C LEU A 5 -1.19 -10.07 -5.47
N ALA A 6 -0.47 -9.78 -6.54
CA ALA A 6 0.70 -8.91 -6.44
C ALA A 6 0.29 -7.46 -6.16
N CYS A 7 1.16 -6.71 -5.46
CA CYS A 7 0.99 -5.27 -5.33
C CYS A 7 1.14 -4.58 -6.69
N ALA A 8 0.80 -3.31 -6.76
CA ALA A 8 0.96 -2.51 -7.97
C ALA A 8 2.02 -1.42 -7.74
N LYS A 9 2.71 -1.04 -8.81
CA LYS A 9 3.65 0.09 -8.78
C LYS A 9 2.92 1.42 -8.62
N ILE A 10 1.70 1.50 -9.17
CA ILE A 10 0.89 2.72 -9.10
C ILE A 10 -0.04 2.60 -7.90
N MET A 11 -0.04 3.64 -7.06
CA MET A 11 -0.91 3.77 -5.90
C MET A 11 -1.70 5.07 -5.98
N THR A 12 -2.84 5.12 -5.30
CA THR A 12 -3.70 6.31 -5.27
C THR A 12 -4.20 6.59 -3.86
N ASP A 13 -4.29 7.86 -3.51
CA ASP A 13 -4.93 8.33 -2.29
C ASP A 13 -6.34 8.89 -2.52
N LYS A 14 -6.80 8.86 -3.77
CA LYS A 14 -8.09 9.44 -4.18
C LYS A 14 -9.22 8.44 -4.00
N VAL A 15 -9.42 8.00 -2.77
CA VAL A 15 -10.45 7.01 -2.47
C VAL A 15 -11.47 7.62 -1.53
N VAL A 16 -12.73 7.63 -1.96
CA VAL A 16 -13.87 7.97 -1.12
C VAL A 16 -14.84 6.79 -1.21
N CYS A 17 -14.86 5.94 -0.21
CA CYS A 17 -15.86 4.88 -0.13
C CYS A 17 -16.08 4.47 1.32
N ASP A 18 -17.26 3.95 1.59
CA ASP A 18 -17.55 3.31 2.88
C ASP A 18 -16.89 1.94 2.90
N VAL A 19 -16.01 1.74 3.87
CA VAL A 19 -15.34 0.46 4.07
C VAL A 19 -15.71 -0.11 5.43
N PRO A 20 -15.73 -1.46 5.56
CA PRO A 20 -15.83 -2.11 6.88
C PRO A 20 -14.65 -1.71 7.76
N THR A 21 -14.65 -2.19 9.01
CA THR A 21 -13.57 -1.94 9.95
C THR A 21 -12.21 -2.27 9.34
N LEU A 22 -11.29 -1.31 9.36
CA LEU A 22 -9.92 -1.49 8.89
C LEU A 22 -9.11 -2.33 9.88
N THR A 23 -8.14 -3.06 9.35
CA THR A 23 -7.24 -3.90 10.14
C THR A 23 -5.80 -3.37 10.08
N GLU A 24 -4.99 -3.79 11.04
CA GLU A 24 -3.56 -3.44 11.04
C GLU A 24 -2.78 -4.46 10.19
N PRO A 25 -1.81 -4.01 9.37
CA PRO A 25 -0.91 -4.92 8.67
C PRO A 25 -0.16 -5.83 9.64
N LEU A 26 0.04 -7.09 9.24
CA LEU A 26 0.73 -8.08 10.06
C LEU A 26 2.16 -7.68 10.39
N PHE A 27 2.85 -7.05 9.44
CA PHE A 27 4.26 -6.66 9.54
C PHE A 27 4.43 -5.14 9.67
N GLN A 28 3.51 -4.47 10.36
CA GLN A 28 3.56 -3.00 10.51
C GLN A 28 4.86 -2.53 11.16
N LYS A 29 5.35 -3.27 12.16
CA LYS A 29 6.60 -2.92 12.85
C LYS A 29 7.78 -2.96 11.88
N GLU A 30 7.92 -4.05 11.15
CA GLU A 30 8.99 -4.23 10.17
C GLU A 30 8.90 -3.20 9.06
N SER A 31 7.69 -2.88 8.62
CA SER A 31 7.44 -1.84 7.62
C SER A 31 7.85 -0.46 8.13
N ASN A 32 7.56 -0.16 9.39
CA ASN A 32 7.97 1.09 10.04
C ASN A 32 9.49 1.22 10.06
N ASP A 33 10.21 0.15 10.42
CA ASP A 33 11.67 0.16 10.47
C ASP A 33 12.26 0.42 9.08
N ILE A 34 11.74 -0.22 8.05
CA ILE A 34 12.17 -0.01 6.67
C ILE A 34 11.86 1.42 6.21
N ALA A 35 10.64 1.89 6.47
CA ALA A 35 10.22 3.24 6.07
C ALA A 35 11.07 4.31 6.74
N LEU A 36 11.39 4.15 8.02
CA LEU A 36 12.26 5.06 8.74
C LEU A 36 13.65 5.10 8.12
N PHE A 37 14.24 3.94 7.85
CA PHE A 37 15.52 3.83 7.17
C PHE A 37 15.50 4.56 5.82
N MET A 38 14.47 4.34 5.02
CA MET A 38 14.34 4.96 3.70
C MET A 38 14.11 6.47 3.78
N SER A 39 13.36 6.94 4.79
CA SER A 39 13.10 8.37 4.98
C SER A 39 14.36 9.17 5.31
N GLU A 40 15.37 8.52 5.88
CA GLU A 40 16.65 9.13 6.25
C GLU A 40 17.64 9.17 5.08
N ARG A 41 17.32 8.53 3.95
CA ARG A 41 18.20 8.52 2.76
C ARG A 41 18.01 9.80 1.96
N SER A 42 19.11 10.26 1.33
CA SER A 42 19.05 11.36 0.38
C SER A 42 18.34 10.93 -0.92
N VAL A 43 17.92 11.92 -1.73
CA VAL A 43 17.34 11.63 -3.05
C VAL A 43 18.33 10.86 -3.92
N GLU A 44 19.62 11.21 -3.85
CA GLU A 44 20.68 10.54 -4.61
C GLU A 44 20.83 9.08 -4.19
N GLU A 45 20.84 8.82 -2.88
CA GLU A 45 20.89 7.45 -2.35
C GLU A 45 19.68 6.64 -2.76
N LEU A 46 18.47 7.23 -2.71
CA LEU A 46 17.24 6.55 -3.15
C LEU A 46 17.24 6.26 -4.64
N THR A 47 17.77 7.17 -5.45
CA THR A 47 17.92 6.97 -6.89
C THR A 47 18.74 5.71 -7.19
N ASP A 48 19.85 5.55 -6.47
CA ASP A 48 20.72 4.38 -6.64
C ASP A 48 20.07 3.11 -6.08
N MET A 49 19.52 3.17 -4.87
CA MET A 49 18.93 2.01 -4.19
C MET A 49 17.71 1.47 -4.91
N LEU A 50 16.85 2.35 -5.42
CA LEU A 50 15.62 1.97 -6.12
C LEU A 50 15.83 1.79 -7.62
N ASN A 51 17.01 2.12 -8.12
CA ASN A 51 17.32 2.09 -9.55
C ASN A 51 16.25 2.81 -10.38
N CYS A 52 15.96 4.04 -10.01
CA CYS A 52 14.89 4.84 -10.61
C CYS A 52 15.38 6.24 -11.00
N LYS A 53 14.55 6.97 -11.71
CA LYS A 53 14.82 8.37 -12.08
C LYS A 53 14.69 9.26 -10.85
N ARG A 54 15.39 10.42 -10.88
CA ARG A 54 15.41 11.38 -9.78
C ARG A 54 14.00 11.84 -9.36
N ASN A 55 13.11 12.11 -10.30
CA ASN A 55 11.75 12.54 -9.99
C ASN A 55 10.96 11.48 -9.20
N ILE A 56 11.20 10.21 -9.51
CA ILE A 56 10.59 9.09 -8.79
C ILE A 56 11.19 8.99 -7.38
N ALA A 57 12.50 9.17 -7.25
CA ALA A 57 13.18 9.16 -5.94
C ALA A 57 12.66 10.29 -5.04
N VAL A 58 12.44 11.48 -5.59
CA VAL A 58 11.86 12.62 -4.85
C VAL A 58 10.46 12.28 -4.34
N GLU A 59 9.61 11.73 -5.20
CA GLU A 59 8.26 11.32 -4.81
C GLU A 59 8.29 10.26 -3.69
N ASN A 60 9.16 9.26 -3.84
CA ASN A 60 9.30 8.21 -2.84
C ASN A 60 9.80 8.76 -1.51
N LYS A 61 10.75 9.70 -1.53
CA LYS A 61 11.24 10.32 -0.30
C LYS A 61 10.10 11.02 0.45
N LEU A 62 9.27 11.77 -0.26
CA LEU A 62 8.11 12.43 0.34
C LEU A 62 7.12 11.41 0.93
N ARG A 63 6.90 10.30 0.24
CA ARG A 63 6.02 9.24 0.73
C ARG A 63 6.58 8.59 2.00
N PHE A 64 7.88 8.31 2.06
CA PHE A 64 8.49 7.75 3.27
C PHE A 64 8.47 8.73 4.44
N GLU A 65 8.63 10.03 4.19
CA GLU A 65 8.52 11.06 5.22
C GLU A 65 7.09 11.15 5.79
N ARG A 66 6.07 10.92 4.96
CA ARG A 66 4.65 10.92 5.34
C ARG A 66 4.14 9.55 5.81
N PHE A 67 4.98 8.55 5.78
CA PHE A 67 4.59 7.17 6.04
C PHE A 67 3.92 7.01 7.40
N PHE A 68 4.37 7.76 8.39
CA PHE A 68 3.90 7.67 9.77
C PHE A 68 2.63 8.49 10.05
N ASP A 69 2.13 9.22 9.06
CA ASP A 69 0.91 10.00 9.20
C ASP A 69 -0.30 9.07 9.05
N VAL A 70 -0.90 8.71 10.17
CA VAL A 70 -2.02 7.77 10.23
C VAL A 70 -3.29 8.28 9.52
N GLN A 71 -3.42 9.59 9.33
CA GLN A 71 -4.58 10.19 8.65
C GLN A 71 -4.61 9.91 7.15
N HIS A 72 -3.45 9.57 6.57
CA HIS A 72 -3.32 9.29 5.15
C HIS A 72 -3.27 7.79 4.82
N ARG A 73 -3.63 6.94 5.77
CA ARG A 73 -3.68 5.49 5.54
C ARG A 73 -4.99 5.07 4.89
N LEU A 74 -4.88 4.11 3.96
CA LEU A 74 -5.99 3.61 3.15
C LEU A 74 -6.03 2.08 3.20
N PRO A 75 -7.23 1.47 2.97
CA PRO A 75 -7.28 0.02 2.75
C PRO A 75 -6.40 -0.40 1.58
N ALA A 76 -5.61 -1.44 1.75
CA ALA A 76 -4.66 -1.90 0.74
C ALA A 76 -5.32 -2.12 -0.64
N ILE A 77 -6.47 -2.78 -0.66
CA ILE A 77 -7.18 -3.08 -1.92
C ILE A 77 -7.58 -1.83 -2.70
N LEU A 78 -7.73 -0.69 -2.02
CA LEU A 78 -8.11 0.58 -2.64
C LEU A 78 -6.90 1.48 -2.90
N ALA A 79 -5.79 1.25 -2.20
CA ALA A 79 -4.57 2.04 -2.38
C ALA A 79 -3.82 1.65 -3.64
N TYR A 80 -3.75 0.37 -3.97
CA TYR A 80 -3.10 -0.11 -5.19
C TYR A 80 -4.01 0.14 -6.41
N ASN A 81 -3.43 0.67 -7.49
CA ASN A 81 -4.15 1.10 -8.67
C ASN A 81 -3.48 0.66 -9.99
N GLY A 82 -2.94 -0.56 -10.00
CA GLY A 82 -2.43 -1.18 -11.21
C GLY A 82 -3.54 -1.86 -12.02
N GLN A 83 -3.16 -2.48 -13.13
CA GLN A 83 -4.12 -3.07 -14.06
C GLN A 83 -5.03 -4.12 -13.40
N ALA A 84 -4.48 -4.99 -12.57
CA ALA A 84 -5.27 -6.03 -11.89
C ALA A 84 -6.35 -5.41 -10.99
N TYR A 85 -6.00 -4.33 -10.28
CA TYR A 85 -6.93 -3.64 -9.36
C TYR A 85 -8.00 -2.87 -10.11
N LYS A 86 -7.68 -2.30 -11.27
CA LYS A 86 -8.66 -1.66 -12.16
C LYS A 86 -9.65 -2.69 -12.70
N CYS A 87 -9.17 -3.85 -13.12
CA CYS A 87 -10.00 -4.95 -13.59
C CYS A 87 -10.88 -5.52 -12.48
N LEU A 88 -10.36 -5.57 -11.25
CA LEU A 88 -11.13 -6.00 -10.08
C LEU A 88 -12.25 -5.02 -9.74
N GLN A 89 -12.14 -3.76 -10.15
CA GLN A 89 -13.10 -2.69 -9.83
C GLN A 89 -13.34 -2.57 -8.33
N SER A 90 -12.26 -2.42 -7.58
CA SER A 90 -12.27 -2.44 -6.10
C SER A 90 -13.26 -1.43 -5.51
N LEU A 91 -13.43 -0.26 -6.15
CA LEU A 91 -14.36 0.78 -5.69
C LEU A 91 -15.84 0.38 -5.82
N SER A 92 -16.15 -0.62 -6.64
CA SER A 92 -17.53 -1.11 -6.82
C SER A 92 -17.90 -2.24 -5.87
N LEU A 93 -16.94 -2.73 -5.08
CA LEU A 93 -17.17 -3.82 -4.14
C LEU A 93 -18.04 -3.35 -2.97
N SER A 94 -19.05 -4.15 -2.62
CA SER A 94 -19.88 -3.89 -1.44
C SER A 94 -19.10 -4.18 -0.15
N SER A 95 -19.65 -3.73 0.99
CA SER A 95 -19.06 -4.07 2.31
C SER A 95 -18.95 -5.57 2.52
N SER A 96 -19.97 -6.35 2.09
CA SER A 96 -19.93 -7.82 2.21
C SER A 96 -18.87 -8.44 1.30
N ASP A 97 -18.67 -7.88 0.09
CA ASP A 97 -17.62 -8.33 -0.82
C ASP A 97 -16.23 -8.07 -0.23
N LEU A 98 -16.04 -6.92 0.40
CA LEU A 98 -14.77 -6.57 1.05
C LEU A 98 -14.49 -7.48 2.24
N VAL A 99 -15.50 -7.82 3.04
CA VAL A 99 -15.33 -8.79 4.13
C VAL A 99 -14.98 -10.18 3.60
N TYR A 100 -15.61 -10.61 2.52
CA TYR A 100 -15.26 -11.87 1.86
C TYR A 100 -13.82 -11.85 1.37
N ALA A 101 -13.41 -10.78 0.69
CA ALA A 101 -12.05 -10.61 0.20
C ALA A 101 -11.04 -10.63 1.36
N GLN A 102 -11.36 -9.99 2.47
CA GLN A 102 -10.50 -9.94 3.66
C GLN A 102 -10.12 -11.34 4.15
N ASN A 103 -11.03 -12.30 4.02
CA ASN A 103 -10.84 -13.67 4.48
C ASN A 103 -10.23 -14.61 3.42
N HIS A 104 -10.13 -14.18 2.16
CA HIS A 104 -9.73 -15.06 1.06
C HIS A 104 -8.61 -14.51 0.18
N LEU A 105 -8.34 -13.21 0.23
CA LEU A 105 -7.36 -12.54 -0.63
C LEU A 105 -6.17 -12.03 0.19
N TRP A 106 -4.98 -12.30 -0.31
CA TRP A 106 -3.73 -11.75 0.21
C TRP A 106 -3.06 -10.92 -0.88
N ILE A 107 -2.48 -9.79 -0.48
CA ILE A 107 -1.71 -8.92 -1.37
C ILE A 107 -0.26 -8.98 -0.93
N THR A 108 0.64 -9.33 -1.86
CA THR A 108 2.08 -9.34 -1.57
C THR A 108 2.65 -7.94 -1.78
N SER A 109 3.44 -7.47 -0.82
CA SER A 109 4.03 -6.13 -0.85
C SER A 109 5.51 -6.20 -0.52
N PHE A 110 6.33 -5.42 -1.24
CA PHE A 110 7.75 -5.33 -0.94
C PHE A 110 8.02 -4.69 0.41
N LEU A 111 7.17 -3.76 0.83
CA LEU A 111 7.36 -3.05 2.10
C LEU A 111 6.63 -3.74 3.25
N TYR A 112 5.37 -4.12 3.02
CA TYR A 112 4.51 -4.66 4.08
C TYR A 112 4.53 -6.18 4.18
N GLY A 113 5.18 -6.88 3.25
CA GLY A 113 5.16 -8.34 3.20
C GLY A 113 3.81 -8.86 2.71
N MET A 114 3.01 -9.39 3.61
CA MET A 114 1.67 -9.90 3.28
C MET A 114 0.61 -8.98 3.85
N LEU A 115 -0.29 -8.52 2.99
CA LEU A 115 -1.40 -7.63 3.34
C LEU A 115 -2.73 -8.33 3.08
N ARG A 116 -3.71 -7.99 3.91
CA ARG A 116 -5.11 -8.30 3.65
C ARG A 116 -5.79 -7.07 3.02
N PRO A 117 -6.89 -7.24 2.28
CA PRO A 117 -7.55 -6.12 1.58
C PRO A 117 -7.87 -4.90 2.44
N LEU A 118 -8.28 -5.10 3.69
CA LEU A 118 -8.68 -4.02 4.59
C LEU A 118 -7.57 -3.57 5.53
N ASP A 119 -6.34 -4.06 5.37
CA ASP A 119 -5.19 -3.55 6.11
C ASP A 119 -4.94 -2.10 5.69
N LYS A 120 -4.87 -1.21 6.68
CA LYS A 120 -4.62 0.21 6.42
C LYS A 120 -3.14 0.45 6.18
N ILE A 121 -2.82 0.99 5.02
CA ILE A 121 -1.45 1.23 4.59
C ILE A 121 -1.22 2.69 4.20
N SER A 122 0.03 3.11 4.31
CA SER A 122 0.52 4.37 3.76
C SER A 122 1.01 4.16 2.33
N LEU A 123 0.94 5.19 1.50
CA LEU A 123 1.57 5.15 0.17
C LEU A 123 3.10 5.07 0.32
N TYR A 124 3.73 4.36 -0.58
CA TYR A 124 5.19 4.20 -0.60
C TYR A 124 5.76 4.07 -1.99
#